data_395092dbf4830ab73b855698bd3c16d3
#
_entry.id   395092dbf4830ab73b855698bd3c16d3
#
_cell.length_a   1.000
_cell.length_b   1.000
_cell.length_c   1.000
_cell.angle_alpha   90.00
_cell.angle_beta   90.00
_cell.angle_gamma   90.00
#
_symmetry.space_group_name_H-M   'P 1'
#
loop_
_entity.id
_entity.type
_entity.pdbx_description
1 polymer ?
#
loop_
_entity_poly.entity_id
_entity_poly.type
_entity_poly.pdbx_seq_one_letter_code
_entity_poly.pdbx_strand_id
1 'polypeptide(L)'
;KIKRYLADIIQKSEGNIIRATKSVNEHFKMKNDFPIFMAITDIAWFRPDIINPASPVPTGIGAVAYLDRLQEYLGMDSHELTCEKMIELQKEYWPDAKRKFHPIDIEYLSCECRKYYSYINKTKLFEGKNIFIPKF
;
A
#
# COMPACT_ATOMS: atom_id res chain seq x y z
N LYS A 1 -16.30 -17.52 -18.15
CA LYS A 1 -16.89 -16.14 -18.25
C LYS A 1 -16.24 -15.16 -17.25
N ILE A 2 -16.12 -15.48 -15.95
CA ILE A 2 -15.57 -14.59 -14.94
C ILE A 2 -14.11 -14.18 -15.23
N LYS A 3 -13.24 -15.11 -15.63
CA LYS A 3 -11.82 -14.82 -15.91
C LYS A 3 -11.62 -13.77 -17.02
N ARG A 4 -12.37 -13.83 -18.11
CA ARG A 4 -12.30 -12.83 -19.19
C ARG A 4 -12.78 -11.47 -18.71
N TYR A 5 -13.87 -11.45 -17.97
CA TYR A 5 -14.45 -10.23 -17.43
C TYR A 5 -13.48 -9.51 -16.48
N LEU A 6 -12.81 -10.24 -15.56
CA LEU A 6 -11.81 -9.65 -14.67
C LEU A 6 -10.59 -9.13 -15.44
N ALA A 7 -10.13 -9.86 -16.47
CA ALA A 7 -9.03 -9.40 -17.32
C ALA A 7 -9.39 -8.07 -18.03
N ASP A 8 -10.60 -7.97 -18.56
CA ASP A 8 -11.09 -6.76 -19.23
C ASP A 8 -11.18 -5.58 -18.27
N ILE A 9 -11.64 -5.79 -17.02
CA ILE A 9 -11.69 -4.75 -15.97
C ILE A 9 -10.28 -4.27 -15.64
N ILE A 10 -9.36 -5.20 -15.42
CA ILE A 10 -7.98 -4.88 -15.06
C ILE A 10 -7.28 -4.13 -16.20
N GLN A 11 -7.47 -4.53 -17.44
CA GLN A 11 -6.94 -3.81 -18.60
C GLN A 11 -7.46 -2.37 -18.70
N LYS A 12 -8.75 -2.16 -18.42
CA LYS A 12 -9.37 -0.83 -18.43
C LYS A 12 -8.90 0.08 -17.30
N SER A 13 -8.19 -0.45 -16.31
CA SER A 13 -7.59 0.35 -15.23
C SER A 13 -6.38 1.17 -15.68
N GLU A 14 -5.91 0.98 -16.91
CA GLU A 14 -4.73 1.67 -17.48
C GLU A 14 -3.48 1.53 -16.59
N GLY A 15 -3.32 0.37 -15.98
CA GLY A 15 -2.20 0.05 -15.11
C GLY A 15 -2.26 0.67 -13.70
N ASN A 16 -3.35 1.33 -13.33
CA ASN A 16 -3.48 2.00 -12.04
C ASN A 16 -4.04 1.06 -10.96
N ILE A 17 -3.29 0.87 -9.87
CA ILE A 17 -3.65 -0.04 -8.76
C ILE A 17 -4.98 0.38 -8.10
N ILE A 18 -5.17 1.68 -7.83
CA ILE A 18 -6.40 2.17 -7.17
C ILE A 18 -7.62 1.92 -8.06
N ARG A 19 -7.51 2.24 -9.36
CA ARG A 19 -8.60 2.02 -10.33
C ARG A 19 -8.92 0.54 -10.46
N ALA A 20 -7.90 -0.31 -10.61
CA ALA A 20 -8.08 -1.75 -10.71
C ALA A 20 -8.78 -2.32 -9.46
N THR A 21 -8.31 -1.94 -8.27
CA THR A 21 -8.90 -2.36 -6.99
C THR A 21 -10.37 -1.98 -6.90
N LYS A 22 -10.69 -0.71 -7.17
CA LYS A 22 -12.08 -0.22 -7.13
C LYS A 22 -12.97 -0.93 -8.13
N SER A 23 -12.55 -1.03 -9.39
CA SER A 23 -13.37 -1.64 -10.44
C SER A 23 -13.60 -3.13 -10.20
N VAL A 24 -12.63 -3.86 -9.68
CA VAL A 24 -12.82 -5.26 -9.29
C VAL A 24 -13.74 -5.35 -8.07
N ASN A 25 -13.62 -4.44 -7.09
CA ASN A 25 -14.48 -4.45 -5.91
C ASN A 25 -15.95 -4.09 -6.24
N GLU A 26 -16.20 -3.24 -7.22
CA GLU A 26 -17.56 -2.97 -7.72
C GLU A 26 -18.28 -4.25 -8.16
N HIS A 27 -17.53 -5.22 -8.67
CA HIS A 27 -18.07 -6.53 -9.05
C HIS A 27 -18.32 -7.45 -7.85
N PHE A 28 -17.36 -7.54 -6.92
CA PHE A 28 -17.43 -8.43 -5.76
C PHE A 28 -18.20 -7.85 -4.58
N LYS A 29 -18.35 -6.54 -4.52
CA LYS A 29 -19.04 -5.80 -3.44
C LYS A 29 -18.57 -6.17 -2.03
N MET A 30 -17.27 -6.36 -1.88
CA MET A 30 -16.68 -6.66 -0.57
C MET A 30 -16.69 -5.41 0.31
N LYS A 31 -16.99 -5.59 1.59
CA LYS A 31 -16.93 -4.50 2.60
C LYS A 31 -15.53 -3.94 2.78
N ASN A 32 -14.52 -4.80 2.58
CA ASN A 32 -13.11 -4.45 2.66
C ASN A 32 -12.46 -4.84 1.35
N ASP A 33 -11.88 -3.89 0.67
CA ASP A 33 -11.21 -4.08 -0.63
C ASP A 33 -9.74 -4.51 -0.49
N PHE A 34 -9.20 -4.57 0.73
CA PHE A 34 -7.82 -4.95 0.98
C PHE A 34 -7.40 -6.27 0.33
N PRO A 35 -8.19 -7.37 0.37
CA PRO A 35 -7.83 -8.60 -0.32
C PRO A 35 -7.74 -8.43 -1.84
N ILE A 36 -8.58 -7.58 -2.42
CA ILE A 36 -8.52 -7.26 -3.86
C ILE A 36 -7.28 -6.44 -4.15
N PHE A 37 -6.99 -5.43 -3.33
CA PHE A 37 -5.78 -4.62 -3.42
C PHE A 37 -4.51 -5.50 -3.40
N MET A 38 -4.43 -6.47 -2.48
CA MET A 38 -3.31 -7.42 -2.43
C MET A 38 -3.18 -8.24 -3.73
N ALA A 39 -4.30 -8.76 -4.25
CA ALA A 39 -4.28 -9.51 -5.51
C ALA A 39 -3.88 -8.65 -6.72
N ILE A 40 -4.30 -7.38 -6.78
CA ILE A 40 -3.89 -6.44 -7.82
C ILE A 40 -2.39 -6.10 -7.69
N THR A 41 -1.90 -5.99 -6.48
CA THR A 41 -0.46 -5.77 -6.21
C THR A 41 0.38 -6.97 -6.67
N ASP A 42 -0.08 -8.19 -6.45
CA ASP A 42 0.59 -9.38 -6.98
C ASP A 42 0.67 -9.33 -8.51
N ILE A 43 -0.41 -8.91 -9.16
CA ILE A 43 -0.39 -8.70 -10.62
C ILE A 43 0.64 -7.64 -11.01
N ALA A 44 0.72 -6.52 -10.29
CA ALA A 44 1.70 -5.46 -10.57
C ALA A 44 3.14 -5.97 -10.48
N TRP A 45 3.45 -6.86 -9.55
CA TRP A 45 4.78 -7.46 -9.41
C TRP A 45 5.11 -8.46 -10.52
N PHE A 46 4.15 -9.32 -10.90
CA PHE A 46 4.38 -10.37 -11.89
C PHE A 46 4.13 -9.92 -13.33
N ARG A 47 3.30 -8.90 -13.53
CA ARG A 47 2.90 -8.39 -14.84
C ARG A 47 2.86 -6.86 -14.84
N PRO A 48 4.05 -6.21 -14.69
CA PRO A 48 4.18 -4.75 -14.69
C PRO A 48 3.74 -4.10 -16.01
N ASP A 49 3.60 -4.89 -17.06
CA ASP A 49 3.00 -4.51 -18.35
C ASP A 49 1.48 -4.34 -18.29
N ILE A 50 0.80 -4.93 -17.31
CA ILE A 50 -0.65 -4.84 -17.11
C ILE A 50 -0.98 -3.83 -16.02
N ILE A 51 -0.34 -3.93 -14.86
CA ILE A 51 -0.49 -3.01 -13.72
C ILE A 51 0.87 -2.42 -13.38
N ASN A 52 0.95 -1.09 -13.38
CA ASN A 52 2.19 -0.40 -13.04
C ASN A 52 2.44 -0.41 -11.53
N PRO A 53 3.52 -1.08 -11.05
CA PRO A 53 3.83 -1.12 -9.61
C PRO A 53 4.20 0.26 -9.04
N ALA A 54 4.58 1.22 -9.88
CA ALA A 54 4.89 2.59 -9.49
C ALA A 54 3.63 3.50 -9.43
N SER A 55 2.43 2.97 -9.74
CA SER A 55 1.20 3.75 -9.61
C SER A 55 0.84 3.99 -8.14
N PRO A 56 0.05 5.04 -7.84
CA PRO A 56 -0.46 5.26 -6.50
C PRO A 56 -1.22 4.05 -5.95
N VAL A 57 -1.13 3.87 -4.64
CA VAL A 57 -1.80 2.76 -3.94
C VAL A 57 -2.84 3.28 -2.97
N PRO A 58 -3.91 2.52 -2.70
CA PRO A 58 -4.84 2.88 -1.63
C PRO A 58 -4.13 2.76 -0.28
N THR A 59 -4.37 3.71 0.61
CA THR A 59 -3.85 3.64 1.97
C THR A 59 -4.72 2.71 2.79
N GLY A 60 -4.17 1.55 3.15
CA GLY A 60 -4.85 0.57 3.98
C GLY A 60 -4.95 1.03 5.44
N ILE A 61 -5.99 0.56 6.13
CA ILE A 61 -6.25 0.89 7.56
C ILE A 61 -5.04 0.57 8.47
N GLY A 62 -4.21 -0.40 8.06
CA GLY A 62 -2.98 -0.75 8.76
C GLY A 62 -1.88 0.30 8.66
N ALA A 63 -1.83 1.07 7.60
CA ALA A 63 -0.77 2.03 7.30
C ALA A 63 -1.15 3.48 7.66
N VAL A 64 -2.45 3.84 7.58
CA VAL A 64 -2.97 5.21 7.75
C VAL A 64 -2.34 5.92 8.94
N ALA A 65 -2.44 5.35 10.14
CA ALA A 65 -2.00 6.03 11.36
C ALA A 65 -0.49 6.35 11.40
N TYR A 66 0.33 5.60 10.66
CA TYR A 66 1.75 5.89 10.55
C TYR A 66 2.04 6.83 9.39
N LEU A 67 1.32 6.72 8.29
CA LEU A 67 1.42 7.66 7.17
C LEU A 67 0.96 9.07 7.57
N ASP A 68 -0.08 9.22 8.39
CA ASP A 68 -0.49 10.51 8.96
C ASP A 68 0.67 11.19 9.70
N ARG A 69 1.40 10.43 10.51
CA ARG A 69 2.57 10.94 11.24
C ARG A 69 3.73 11.31 10.33
N LEU A 70 4.00 10.49 9.31
CA LEU A 70 5.03 10.80 8.31
C LEU A 70 4.64 12.03 7.49
N GLN A 71 3.38 12.14 7.11
CA GLN A 71 2.84 13.30 6.39
C GLN A 71 3.06 14.59 7.18
N GLU A 72 2.68 14.59 8.46
CA GLU A 72 2.90 15.72 9.36
C GLU A 72 4.40 16.04 9.51
N TYR A 73 5.22 15.02 9.78
CA TYR A 73 6.66 15.20 9.99
C TYR A 73 7.39 15.74 8.75
N LEU A 74 6.98 15.29 7.55
CA LEU A 74 7.57 15.70 6.28
C LEU A 74 6.93 16.97 5.70
N GLY A 75 5.84 17.47 6.29
CA GLY A 75 5.11 18.64 5.83
C GLY A 75 4.45 18.42 4.47
N MET A 76 3.92 17.21 4.21
CA MET A 76 3.29 16.85 2.95
C MET A 76 1.77 17.05 3.00
N ASP A 77 1.15 17.32 1.84
CA ASP A 77 -0.28 17.60 1.75
C ASP A 77 -1.14 16.33 1.59
N SER A 78 -0.52 15.19 1.30
CA SER A 78 -1.24 13.92 1.10
C SER A 78 -0.37 12.70 1.36
N HIS A 79 -1.00 11.53 1.56
CA HIS A 79 -0.28 10.25 1.66
C HIS A 79 0.46 9.90 0.36
N GLU A 80 -0.08 10.27 -0.80
CA GLU A 80 0.58 10.06 -2.09
C GLU A 80 1.91 10.81 -2.15
N LEU A 81 1.90 12.12 -1.85
CA LEU A 81 3.12 12.94 -1.78
C LEU A 81 4.08 12.46 -0.68
N THR A 82 3.55 11.98 0.43
CA THR A 82 4.36 11.36 1.50
C THR A 82 5.10 10.13 0.99
N CYS A 83 4.42 9.24 0.27
CA CYS A 83 5.03 8.06 -0.33
C CYS A 83 6.10 8.44 -1.36
N GLU A 84 5.83 9.41 -2.23
CA GLU A 84 6.80 9.92 -3.20
C GLU A 84 8.04 10.47 -2.50
N LYS A 85 7.86 11.26 -1.46
CA LYS A 85 8.96 11.82 -0.67
C LYS A 85 9.79 10.74 0.00
N MET A 86 9.16 9.72 0.58
CA MET A 86 9.87 8.57 1.16
C MET A 86 10.68 7.79 0.11
N ILE A 87 10.15 7.65 -1.11
CA ILE A 87 10.87 7.03 -2.22
C ILE A 87 12.09 7.86 -2.65
N GLU A 88 11.98 9.19 -2.64
CA GLU A 88 13.12 10.07 -2.90
C GLU A 88 14.23 9.90 -1.85
N LEU A 89 13.84 9.84 -0.57
CA LEU A 89 14.75 9.69 0.56
C LEU A 89 15.44 8.31 0.60
N GLN A 90 14.96 7.34 -0.15
CA GLN A 90 15.58 6.01 -0.21
C GLN A 90 17.09 6.06 -0.50
N LYS A 91 17.53 6.97 -1.38
CA LYS A 91 18.95 7.09 -1.75
C LYS A 91 19.83 7.48 -0.57
N GLU A 92 19.29 8.24 0.35
CA GLU A 92 20.00 8.72 1.54
C GLU A 92 20.01 7.66 2.65
N TYR A 93 18.83 7.08 2.94
CA TYR A 93 18.64 6.21 4.10
C TYR A 93 18.80 4.71 3.78
N TRP A 94 18.71 4.35 2.49
CA TRP A 94 18.82 2.95 2.02
C TRP A 94 19.60 2.83 0.72
N PRO A 95 20.85 3.32 0.70
CA PRO A 95 21.65 3.38 -0.53
C PRO A 95 21.92 1.99 -1.13
N ASP A 96 21.98 0.94 -0.29
CA ASP A 96 22.27 -0.44 -0.71
C ASP A 96 21.02 -1.21 -1.16
N ALA A 97 19.86 -0.57 -1.24
CA ALA A 97 18.66 -1.22 -1.73
C ALA A 97 18.85 -1.68 -3.18
N LYS A 98 18.55 -2.97 -3.45
CA LYS A 98 18.74 -3.60 -4.77
C LYS A 98 17.84 -3.03 -5.87
N ARG A 99 16.80 -2.30 -5.50
CA ARG A 99 15.86 -1.65 -6.41
C ARG A 99 15.28 -0.37 -5.81
N LYS A 100 14.72 0.46 -6.68
CA LYS A 100 13.91 1.60 -6.24
C LYS A 100 12.63 1.10 -5.59
N PHE A 101 12.23 1.74 -4.48
CA PHE A 101 10.93 1.49 -3.86
C PHE A 101 9.79 2.01 -4.74
N HIS A 102 8.66 1.39 -4.61
CA HIS A 102 7.39 1.80 -5.18
C HIS A 102 6.43 2.25 -4.06
N PRO A 103 5.34 2.96 -4.36
CA PRO A 103 4.37 3.38 -3.35
C PRO A 103 3.85 2.24 -2.46
N ILE A 104 3.70 1.03 -3.03
CA ILE A 104 3.30 -0.17 -2.30
C ILE A 104 4.29 -0.57 -1.21
N ASP A 105 5.60 -0.39 -1.44
CA ASP A 105 6.61 -0.70 -0.43
C ASP A 105 6.48 0.25 0.77
N ILE A 106 6.20 1.52 0.51
CA ILE A 106 6.02 2.53 1.57
C ILE A 106 4.73 2.25 2.36
N GLU A 107 3.66 1.83 1.70
CA GLU A 107 2.41 1.43 2.37
C GLU A 107 2.67 0.24 3.30
N TYR A 108 3.35 -0.81 2.82
CA TYR A 108 3.68 -1.99 3.63
C TYR A 108 4.62 -1.64 4.78
N LEU A 109 5.68 -0.87 4.53
CA LEU A 109 6.58 -0.40 5.57
C LEU A 109 5.83 0.41 6.64
N SER A 110 4.92 1.27 6.24
CA SER A 110 4.12 2.07 7.16
C SER A 110 3.23 1.20 8.05
N CYS A 111 2.66 0.13 7.49
CA CYS A 111 1.92 -0.86 8.27
C CYS A 111 2.79 -1.55 9.33
N GLU A 112 3.99 -1.98 8.97
CA GLU A 112 4.92 -2.62 9.89
C GLU A 112 5.51 -1.63 10.90
N CYS A 113 5.88 -0.43 10.48
CA CYS A 113 6.35 0.63 11.39
C CYS A 113 5.28 1.01 12.42
N ARG A 114 4.00 1.06 12.04
CA ARG A 114 2.90 1.26 12.99
C ARG A 114 2.86 0.18 14.06
N LYS A 115 2.99 -1.09 13.67
CA LYS A 115 3.02 -2.22 14.62
C LYS A 115 4.20 -2.09 15.57
N TYR A 116 5.38 -1.82 15.03
CA TYR A 116 6.61 -1.65 15.82
C TYR A 116 6.52 -0.45 16.78
N TYR A 117 6.03 0.70 16.31
CA TYR A 117 5.80 1.88 17.12
C TYR A 117 4.82 1.60 18.28
N SER A 118 3.72 0.92 17.98
CA SER A 118 2.73 0.54 18.99
C SER A 118 3.33 -0.39 20.04
N TYR A 119 4.21 -1.29 19.63
CA TYR A 119 4.89 -2.22 20.52
C TYR A 119 5.86 -1.49 21.48
N ILE A 120 6.75 -0.65 20.93
CA ILE A 120 7.76 0.07 21.73
C ILE A 120 7.10 1.01 22.73
N ASN A 121 6.13 1.79 22.28
CA ASN A 121 5.51 2.82 23.09
C ASN A 121 4.37 2.29 23.95
N LYS A 122 4.04 1.00 23.89
CA LYS A 122 2.90 0.37 24.58
C LYS A 122 1.57 1.12 24.34
N THR A 123 1.45 1.74 23.17
CA THR A 123 0.27 2.51 22.75
C THR A 123 -0.33 1.89 21.51
N LYS A 124 -1.66 1.89 21.43
CA LYS A 124 -2.35 1.51 20.20
C LYS A 124 -2.44 2.72 19.28
N LEU A 125 -1.74 2.71 18.15
CA LEU A 125 -2.02 3.64 17.06
C LEU A 125 -3.26 3.24 16.25
N PHE A 126 -3.79 2.04 16.49
CA PHE A 126 -4.91 1.48 15.78
C PHE A 126 -5.68 0.51 16.67
N GLU A 127 -7.00 0.65 16.76
CA GLU A 127 -7.89 -0.27 17.47
C GLU A 127 -8.29 -1.46 16.60
N GLY A 128 -7.36 -2.32 16.26
CA GLY A 128 -7.61 -3.61 15.63
C GLY A 128 -7.72 -4.72 16.67
N LYS A 129 -8.60 -5.69 16.47
CA LYS A 129 -8.80 -6.81 17.41
C LYS A 129 -7.59 -7.74 17.54
N ASN A 130 -6.66 -7.74 16.58
CA ASN A 130 -5.49 -8.63 16.56
C ASN A 130 -4.23 -7.84 16.27
N ILE A 131 -3.56 -7.33 17.31
CA ILE A 131 -2.19 -6.89 17.19
C ILE A 131 -1.33 -8.13 17.42
N PHE A 132 -0.72 -8.65 16.34
CA PHE A 132 0.34 -9.65 16.48
C PHE A 132 1.56 -8.92 17.07
N ILE A 133 1.88 -9.25 18.31
CA ILE A 133 3.13 -8.84 18.94
C ILE A 133 4.11 -9.99 18.75
N PRO A 134 5.16 -9.84 17.90
CA PRO A 134 6.19 -10.85 17.81
C PRO A 134 6.80 -11.08 19.19
N LYS A 135 6.86 -12.32 19.62
CA LYS A 135 7.68 -12.71 20.76
C LYS A 135 9.10 -12.90 20.21
N PHE A 136 10.00 -12.03 20.57
CA PHE A 136 11.43 -12.21 20.34
C PHE A 136 12.01 -13.05 21.48
#